data_13c56a323385c8a4ac3e1f1c1aecb229
#
_entry.id   13c56a323385c8a4ac3e1f1c1aecb229
#
_cell.length_a   1.000
_cell.length_b   1.000
_cell.length_c   1.000
_cell.angle_alpha   90.00
_cell.angle_beta   90.00
_cell.angle_gamma   90.00
#
_symmetry.space_group_name_H-M   'P 1'
#
loop_
_entity.id
_entity.type
_entity.pdbx_description
1 polymer ?
#
loop_
_entity_poly.entity_id
_entity_poly.type
_entity_poly.pdbx_seq_one_letter_code
_entity_poly.pdbx_strand_id
1 'polypeptide(L)'
;MRTSLRVSLASAITLVLAIAPAFAQSTERVWTRGMDNNQQYSSFIVKYRDGSRKRVSADTAQDALKQRLGAQQRSKRSVGAAQAAAVAHQRRMGGGADVIRTDKALDRPEAEILMQRIADDPDVEYVQPNFMMSAFATPNDPRYAEQWHYSNPVSGARVPAAWDRSTGQGVVVAVIDSGYLDNNDLQPNLLPGYDMISSTRPFSNLQCILGGLNPGCGGSDDGDGRDADAFDASGIAHGTHVAGTVAAVTNNQIGVAGVAYNAKVVPVRVLGNQGNGGSDDIIDGMLWSAGIAVPGVPANANPAEVINLSLGGRRPCSPAEQDAIDDITATGTLVVVAAGNSNLDVSEFAPANCNGVIAVAANDQGGRRAFYSNYGAGIHITAPGGETWSCRASVGEFLPLATPPNSTNCAPTRQHPAQGVLSTVGNNAFDFMSGTSMAAPHVAGVVALMQAVAPVPKTTSQVKDILRRTAHPIAAANCPGGCGPGIIDAAEAVREASN
;
A
#
# COMPACT_ATOMS: atom_id res chain seq x y z
N MET A 1 15.93 47.65 69.55
CA MET A 1 16.75 47.72 68.33
C MET A 1 16.63 46.40 67.59
N ARG A 2 15.79 46.34 66.63
CA ARG A 2 15.77 45.28 65.58
C ARG A 2 15.13 45.88 64.33
N THR A 3 15.97 46.21 63.40
CA THR A 3 15.65 46.77 62.10
C THR A 3 15.10 45.64 61.18
N SER A 4 13.88 45.79 60.66
CA SER A 4 13.27 44.91 59.67
C SER A 4 13.58 45.44 58.27
N LEU A 5 14.27 44.62 57.49
CA LEU A 5 14.54 44.84 56.07
C LEU A 5 13.34 44.36 55.24
N ARG A 6 12.66 45.28 54.58
CA ARG A 6 11.64 44.94 53.58
C ARG A 6 12.31 44.74 52.20
N VAL A 7 12.25 43.55 51.68
CA VAL A 7 12.66 43.25 50.33
C VAL A 7 11.40 43.34 49.44
N SER A 8 11.39 44.28 48.49
CA SER A 8 10.36 44.41 47.47
C SER A 8 10.73 43.47 46.30
N LEU A 9 9.86 42.51 46.06
CA LEU A 9 9.92 41.66 44.84
C LEU A 9 9.22 42.40 43.71
N ALA A 10 9.98 42.87 42.72
CA ALA A 10 9.45 43.35 41.45
C ALA A 10 9.26 42.14 40.51
N SER A 11 8.01 41.78 40.23
CA SER A 11 7.69 40.74 39.22
C SER A 11 7.82 41.33 37.82
N ALA A 12 8.84 40.91 37.10
CA ALA A 12 8.96 41.14 35.67
C ALA A 12 8.09 40.13 34.93
N ILE A 13 6.99 40.59 34.34
CA ILE A 13 6.16 39.78 33.41
C ILE A 13 6.87 39.83 32.08
N THR A 14 7.52 38.72 31.70
CA THR A 14 8.08 38.52 30.38
C THR A 14 6.94 38.08 29.46
N LEU A 15 6.50 38.98 28.59
CA LEU A 15 5.53 38.67 27.53
C LEU A 15 6.24 37.85 26.45
N VAL A 16 6.06 36.53 26.48
CA VAL A 16 6.50 35.65 25.38
C VAL A 16 5.48 35.79 24.24
N LEU A 17 5.80 36.60 23.26
CA LEU A 17 5.11 36.56 21.97
C LEU A 17 5.42 35.22 21.31
N ALA A 18 4.45 34.30 21.32
CA ALA A 18 4.47 33.13 20.51
C ALA A 18 4.35 33.54 19.02
N ILE A 19 5.47 33.58 18.33
CA ILE A 19 5.51 33.68 16.86
C ILE A 19 5.05 32.32 16.35
N ALA A 20 3.77 32.22 15.94
CA ALA A 20 3.32 31.09 15.16
C ALA A 20 4.18 31.01 13.88
N PRO A 21 4.70 29.82 13.50
CA PRO A 21 5.40 29.70 12.24
C PRO A 21 4.39 30.00 11.13
N ALA A 22 4.58 31.11 10.43
CA ALA A 22 3.93 31.36 9.17
C ALA A 22 4.35 30.20 8.26
N PHE A 23 3.40 29.34 7.88
CA PHE A 23 3.61 28.39 6.80
C PHE A 23 4.07 29.20 5.59
N ALA A 24 5.33 29.08 5.23
CA ALA A 24 5.86 29.62 4.00
C ALA A 24 5.09 28.97 2.86
N GLN A 25 4.12 29.68 2.29
CA GLN A 25 3.49 29.28 1.04
C GLN A 25 4.62 29.20 0.02
N SER A 26 4.78 28.02 -0.59
CA SER A 26 5.77 27.81 -1.63
C SER A 26 5.56 28.87 -2.72
N THR A 27 6.61 29.60 -3.04
CA THR A 27 6.63 30.65 -4.08
C THR A 27 6.74 30.03 -5.48
N GLU A 28 6.37 28.79 -5.70
CA GLU A 28 6.35 28.17 -7.01
C GLU A 28 5.23 28.77 -7.85
N ARG A 29 5.62 29.64 -8.80
CA ARG A 29 4.68 30.29 -9.73
C ARG A 29 4.11 29.30 -10.76
N VAL A 30 4.78 28.19 -10.97
CA VAL A 30 4.36 27.08 -11.84
C VAL A 30 4.08 25.85 -10.96
N TRP A 31 2.81 25.44 -10.90
CA TRP A 31 2.40 24.31 -10.10
C TRP A 31 2.34 23.04 -10.96
N THR A 32 3.32 22.14 -10.82
CA THR A 32 3.41 20.90 -11.58
C THR A 32 3.06 19.66 -10.76
N ARG A 33 2.78 19.83 -9.47
CA ARG A 33 2.42 18.69 -8.58
C ARG A 33 1.11 18.06 -9.04
N GLY A 34 1.10 16.74 -9.17
CA GLY A 34 -0.05 15.98 -9.68
C GLY A 34 -0.12 15.87 -11.20
N MET A 35 0.86 16.39 -11.95
CA MET A 35 0.97 16.14 -13.39
C MET A 35 1.55 14.73 -13.62
N ASP A 36 0.95 14.03 -14.59
CA ASP A 36 1.31 12.67 -15.00
C ASP A 36 1.95 12.71 -16.40
N ASN A 37 2.97 11.86 -16.64
CA ASN A 37 3.65 11.79 -17.94
C ASN A 37 2.75 11.22 -19.05
N ASN A 38 1.77 10.37 -18.67
CA ASN A 38 0.85 9.73 -19.60
C ASN A 38 -0.45 10.52 -19.81
N GLN A 39 -0.61 11.65 -19.12
CA GLN A 39 -1.80 12.50 -19.23
C GLN A 39 -1.58 13.64 -20.20
N GLN A 40 -2.64 14.01 -20.93
CA GLN A 40 -2.64 15.19 -21.78
C GLN A 40 -3.39 16.35 -21.14
N TYR A 41 -2.89 17.56 -21.34
CA TYR A 41 -3.36 18.79 -20.73
C TYR A 41 -3.82 19.78 -21.79
N SER A 42 -5.07 20.25 -21.70
CA SER A 42 -5.63 21.24 -22.64
C SER A 42 -6.26 22.44 -21.94
N SER A 43 -6.31 22.43 -20.61
CA SER A 43 -6.91 23.49 -19.80
C SER A 43 -6.01 23.86 -18.63
N PHE A 44 -5.90 25.15 -18.32
CA PHE A 44 -5.03 25.65 -17.25
C PHE A 44 -5.75 26.75 -16.47
N ILE A 45 -5.36 26.93 -15.22
CA ILE A 45 -5.83 28.00 -14.33
C ILE A 45 -4.68 28.98 -14.13
N VAL A 46 -4.90 30.25 -14.44
CA VAL A 46 -3.93 31.33 -14.29
C VAL A 46 -4.49 32.37 -13.32
N LYS A 47 -3.74 32.70 -12.28
CA LYS A 47 -4.10 33.76 -11.36
C LYS A 47 -3.12 34.91 -11.49
N TYR A 48 -3.65 36.13 -11.63
CA TYR A 48 -2.87 37.36 -11.62
C TYR A 48 -2.88 38.00 -10.24
N ARG A 49 -1.78 38.65 -9.88
CA ARG A 49 -1.59 39.36 -8.60
C ARG A 49 -2.63 40.44 -8.38
N ASP A 50 -2.91 40.75 -7.13
CA ASP A 50 -3.76 41.85 -6.73
C ASP A 50 -3.17 43.19 -7.28
N GLY A 51 -4.03 44.06 -7.78
CA GLY A 51 -3.63 45.31 -8.38
C GLY A 51 -3.25 45.26 -9.87
N SER A 52 -3.10 44.08 -10.49
CA SER A 52 -2.89 43.97 -11.92
C SER A 52 -4.16 44.29 -12.71
N ARG A 53 -4.02 45.05 -13.80
CA ARG A 53 -5.13 45.32 -14.75
C ARG A 53 -5.67 44.04 -15.39
N LYS A 54 -4.83 43.02 -15.55
CA LYS A 54 -5.19 41.67 -16.07
C LYS A 54 -6.15 40.93 -15.15
N ARG A 55 -6.10 41.22 -13.86
CA ARG A 55 -7.06 40.66 -12.88
C ARG A 55 -8.44 41.33 -12.96
N VAL A 56 -8.51 42.56 -13.42
CA VAL A 56 -9.77 43.30 -13.51
C VAL A 56 -10.52 42.99 -14.81
N SER A 57 -9.81 42.80 -15.93
CA SER A 57 -10.41 42.59 -17.26
C SER A 57 -9.95 41.28 -17.88
N ALA A 58 -10.92 40.44 -18.30
CA ALA A 58 -10.66 39.20 -19.03
C ALA A 58 -10.04 39.46 -20.41
N ASP A 59 -10.48 40.52 -21.09
CA ASP A 59 -9.93 40.90 -22.39
C ASP A 59 -8.45 41.33 -22.27
N THR A 60 -8.11 42.08 -21.22
CA THR A 60 -6.71 42.45 -20.93
C THR A 60 -5.85 41.21 -20.62
N ALA A 61 -6.40 40.22 -19.90
CA ALA A 61 -5.70 38.98 -19.65
C ALA A 61 -5.49 38.15 -20.93
N GLN A 62 -6.51 38.07 -21.79
CA GLN A 62 -6.46 37.38 -23.08
C GLN A 62 -5.44 38.01 -24.02
N ASP A 63 -5.44 39.35 -24.13
CA ASP A 63 -4.51 40.08 -25.00
C ASP A 63 -3.05 39.92 -24.49
N ALA A 64 -2.84 39.98 -23.20
CA ALA A 64 -1.53 39.74 -22.62
C ALA A 64 -1.01 38.31 -22.92
N LEU A 65 -1.87 37.30 -22.82
CA LEU A 65 -1.53 35.93 -23.18
C LEU A 65 -1.19 35.77 -24.65
N LYS A 66 -2.02 36.35 -25.55
CA LYS A 66 -1.77 36.33 -27.00
C LYS A 66 -0.47 37.04 -27.36
N GLN A 67 -0.23 38.21 -26.80
CA GLN A 67 0.98 39.03 -27.08
C GLN A 67 2.24 38.26 -26.62
N ARG A 68 2.21 37.65 -25.44
CA ARG A 68 3.37 36.95 -24.87
C ARG A 68 3.68 35.66 -25.61
N LEU A 69 2.67 34.87 -25.90
CA LEU A 69 2.84 33.59 -26.61
C LEU A 69 3.14 33.83 -28.10
N GLY A 70 2.59 34.92 -28.72
CA GLY A 70 2.85 35.30 -30.12
C GLY A 70 4.20 35.99 -30.36
N ALA A 71 4.73 36.74 -29.39
CA ALA A 71 6.01 37.45 -29.54
C ALA A 71 7.22 36.49 -29.66
N GLN A 72 7.17 35.34 -29.00
CA GLN A 72 8.24 34.34 -29.06
C GLN A 72 8.25 33.53 -30.35
N GLN A 73 7.14 33.41 -31.07
CA GLN A 73 7.11 32.80 -32.40
C GLN A 73 7.90 33.59 -33.45
N ARG A 74 8.06 34.89 -33.27
CA ARG A 74 8.82 35.77 -34.20
C ARG A 74 10.32 35.74 -33.96
N SER A 75 10.79 35.38 -32.78
CA SER A 75 12.22 35.44 -32.41
C SER A 75 13.01 34.15 -32.68
N LYS A 76 12.37 33.02 -32.92
CA LYS A 76 13.01 31.72 -33.19
C LYS A 76 12.57 31.16 -34.55
N ARG A 77 13.11 31.73 -35.64
CA ARG A 77 13.25 31.02 -36.91
C ARG A 77 14.40 30.02 -36.79
N SER A 78 14.21 28.94 -36.08
CA SER A 78 15.08 27.77 -36.14
C SER A 78 14.24 26.56 -36.57
N VAL A 79 14.77 25.85 -37.55
CA VAL A 79 14.23 24.64 -38.17
C VAL A 79 13.90 23.61 -37.07
N GLY A 80 12.61 23.17 -36.98
CA GLY A 80 12.19 22.06 -36.16
C GLY A 80 11.39 22.38 -34.89
N ALA A 81 10.97 23.62 -34.63
CA ALA A 81 10.13 23.93 -33.48
C ALA A 81 8.67 23.53 -33.75
N ALA A 82 8.14 22.57 -32.98
CA ALA A 82 6.71 22.27 -32.94
C ALA A 82 5.90 23.58 -32.73
N GLN A 83 4.84 23.77 -33.51
CA GLN A 83 4.00 24.96 -33.48
C GLN A 83 3.40 25.12 -32.09
N ALA A 84 3.71 26.23 -31.41
CA ALA A 84 3.20 26.48 -30.06
C ALA A 84 1.66 26.47 -30.06
N ALA A 85 1.04 25.81 -29.11
CA ALA A 85 -0.41 25.75 -28.98
C ALA A 85 -1.00 27.15 -28.84
N ALA A 86 -2.09 27.45 -29.57
CA ALA A 86 -2.85 28.68 -29.39
C ALA A 86 -3.66 28.57 -28.07
N VAL A 87 -3.70 29.69 -27.34
CA VAL A 87 -4.37 29.75 -26.03
C VAL A 87 -5.56 30.70 -26.11
N ALA A 88 -6.71 30.25 -25.64
CA ALA A 88 -7.94 31.04 -25.53
C ALA A 88 -8.38 31.16 -24.07
N HIS A 89 -8.74 32.38 -23.65
CA HIS A 89 -9.43 32.59 -22.38
C HIS A 89 -10.84 32.02 -22.47
N GLN A 90 -11.24 31.26 -21.47
CA GLN A 90 -12.57 30.63 -21.40
C GLN A 90 -13.51 31.40 -20.48
N ARG A 91 -13.08 31.60 -19.25
CA ARG A 91 -13.89 32.26 -18.22
C ARG A 91 -13.04 32.65 -17.02
N ARG A 92 -13.58 33.58 -16.24
CA ARG A 92 -13.05 33.90 -14.91
C ARG A 92 -13.74 33.05 -13.83
N MET A 93 -12.97 32.59 -12.86
CA MET A 93 -13.46 31.87 -11.67
C MET A 93 -13.89 32.88 -10.59
N GLY A 94 -14.76 32.45 -9.67
CA GLY A 94 -15.20 33.27 -8.54
C GLY A 94 -14.05 33.77 -7.64
N GLY A 95 -12.93 33.04 -7.56
CA GLY A 95 -11.70 33.45 -6.84
C GLY A 95 -10.80 34.42 -7.65
N GLY A 96 -11.22 34.93 -8.81
CA GLY A 96 -10.49 35.88 -9.62
C GLY A 96 -9.35 35.30 -10.47
N ALA A 97 -9.20 33.96 -10.52
CA ALA A 97 -8.33 33.29 -11.47
C ALA A 97 -9.04 33.10 -12.82
N ASP A 98 -8.28 32.95 -13.87
CA ASP A 98 -8.77 32.77 -15.24
C ASP A 98 -8.53 31.34 -15.72
N VAL A 99 -9.54 30.71 -16.32
CA VAL A 99 -9.42 29.45 -17.02
C VAL A 99 -9.07 29.72 -18.48
N ILE A 100 -8.00 29.12 -18.93
CA ILE A 100 -7.54 29.17 -20.33
C ILE A 100 -7.51 27.77 -20.93
N ARG A 101 -7.63 27.69 -22.24
CA ARG A 101 -7.59 26.41 -22.98
C ARG A 101 -6.66 26.52 -24.19
N THR A 102 -5.98 25.41 -24.47
CA THR A 102 -5.17 25.23 -25.68
C THR A 102 -6.03 24.65 -26.81
N ASP A 103 -5.69 24.96 -28.05
CA ASP A 103 -6.32 24.43 -29.28
C ASP A 103 -5.98 22.95 -29.53
N LYS A 104 -4.91 22.42 -28.91
CA LYS A 104 -4.51 21.02 -28.91
C LYS A 104 -4.21 20.56 -27.49
N ALA A 105 -4.33 19.27 -27.27
CA ALA A 105 -3.85 18.65 -26.05
C ALA A 105 -2.31 18.62 -26.03
N LEU A 106 -1.72 18.89 -24.88
CA LEU A 106 -0.27 18.96 -24.65
C LEU A 106 0.16 17.79 -23.78
N ASP A 107 1.29 17.18 -24.08
CA ASP A 107 1.95 16.28 -23.13
C ASP A 107 2.51 17.07 -21.94
N ARG A 108 3.00 16.37 -20.93
CA ARG A 108 3.52 17.01 -19.71
C ARG A 108 4.66 17.99 -20.00
N PRO A 109 5.74 17.67 -20.78
CA PRO A 109 6.79 18.61 -21.12
C PRO A 109 6.27 19.87 -21.85
N GLU A 110 5.37 19.71 -22.82
CA GLU A 110 4.77 20.84 -23.55
C GLU A 110 3.94 21.73 -22.61
N ALA A 111 3.17 21.10 -21.70
CA ALA A 111 2.35 21.82 -20.72
C ALA A 111 3.21 22.60 -19.71
N GLU A 112 4.29 22.01 -19.20
CA GLU A 112 5.26 22.68 -18.33
C GLU A 112 5.92 23.88 -19.01
N ILE A 113 6.32 23.72 -20.27
CA ILE A 113 6.86 24.82 -21.08
C ILE A 113 5.83 25.94 -21.25
N LEU A 114 4.57 25.60 -21.51
CA LEU A 114 3.50 26.60 -21.64
C LEU A 114 3.30 27.34 -20.32
N MET A 115 3.18 26.61 -19.20
CA MET A 115 3.00 27.20 -17.88
C MET A 115 4.18 28.09 -17.47
N GLN A 116 5.41 27.68 -17.78
CA GLN A 116 6.59 28.49 -17.51
C GLN A 116 6.53 29.82 -18.30
N ARG A 117 6.16 29.77 -19.58
CA ARG A 117 5.99 30.98 -20.40
C ARG A 117 4.93 31.93 -19.86
N ILE A 118 3.84 31.40 -19.34
CA ILE A 118 2.78 32.19 -18.69
C ILE A 118 3.31 32.80 -17.38
N ALA A 119 4.01 32.03 -16.59
CA ALA A 119 4.59 32.45 -15.31
C ALA A 119 5.74 33.47 -15.45
N ASP A 120 6.37 33.56 -16.63
CA ASP A 120 7.35 34.60 -16.92
C ASP A 120 6.73 36.03 -16.90
N ASP A 121 5.41 36.15 -16.97
CA ASP A 121 4.71 37.41 -16.75
C ASP A 121 4.79 37.77 -15.24
N PRO A 122 5.39 38.95 -14.88
CA PRO A 122 5.55 39.32 -13.47
C PRO A 122 4.22 39.48 -12.73
N ASP A 123 3.13 39.75 -13.45
CA ASP A 123 1.80 39.91 -12.90
C ASP A 123 1.14 38.54 -12.55
N VAL A 124 1.64 37.42 -13.06
CA VAL A 124 1.13 36.10 -12.74
C VAL A 124 1.55 35.70 -11.33
N GLU A 125 0.57 35.39 -10.51
CA GLU A 125 0.77 34.87 -9.16
C GLU A 125 1.09 33.38 -9.22
N TYR A 126 0.25 32.59 -9.93
CA TYR A 126 0.50 31.20 -10.23
C TYR A 126 -0.19 30.76 -11.54
N VAL A 127 0.30 29.63 -12.06
CA VAL A 127 -0.33 28.87 -13.14
C VAL A 127 -0.26 27.38 -12.81
N GLN A 128 -1.35 26.67 -13.08
CA GLN A 128 -1.49 25.22 -12.84
C GLN A 128 -2.36 24.58 -13.92
N PRO A 129 -2.27 23.25 -14.13
CA PRO A 129 -3.27 22.54 -14.92
C PRO A 129 -4.65 22.64 -14.27
N ASN A 130 -5.69 22.65 -15.09
CA ASN A 130 -7.06 22.45 -14.62
C ASN A 130 -7.36 20.95 -14.62
N PHE A 131 -7.14 20.33 -13.47
CA PHE A 131 -7.33 18.89 -13.31
C PHE A 131 -8.80 18.52 -13.39
N MET A 132 -9.09 17.44 -14.10
CA MET A 132 -10.39 16.79 -14.02
C MET A 132 -10.50 16.07 -12.68
N MET A 133 -11.62 16.26 -12.01
CA MET A 133 -11.97 15.54 -10.80
C MET A 133 -13.18 14.67 -11.08
N SER A 134 -13.09 13.39 -10.74
CA SER A 134 -14.20 12.45 -10.81
C SER A 134 -14.75 12.19 -9.40
N ALA A 135 -16.03 11.85 -9.31
CA ALA A 135 -16.55 11.26 -8.07
C ALA A 135 -15.85 9.91 -7.86
N PHE A 136 -15.34 9.67 -6.66
CA PHE A 136 -14.80 8.36 -6.33
C PHE A 136 -15.92 7.33 -6.50
N ALA A 137 -15.70 6.33 -7.36
CA ALA A 137 -16.61 5.21 -7.48
C ALA A 137 -16.53 4.40 -6.17
N THR A 138 -17.56 4.47 -5.36
CA THR A 138 -17.67 3.57 -4.20
C THR A 138 -18.08 2.19 -4.73
N PRO A 139 -17.35 1.12 -4.38
CA PRO A 139 -17.77 -0.23 -4.69
C PRO A 139 -19.22 -0.52 -4.29
N ASN A 140 -19.94 -1.26 -5.11
CA ASN A 140 -21.33 -1.64 -4.85
C ASN A 140 -21.46 -2.95 -4.05
N ASP A 141 -20.34 -3.46 -3.57
CA ASP A 141 -20.24 -4.70 -2.80
C ASP A 141 -20.85 -4.50 -1.40
N PRO A 142 -21.80 -5.32 -0.97
CA PRO A 142 -22.65 -5.05 0.20
C PRO A 142 -21.88 -4.84 1.51
N ARG A 143 -20.73 -5.49 1.67
CA ARG A 143 -19.90 -5.43 2.87
C ARG A 143 -18.70 -4.49 2.75
N TYR A 144 -18.56 -3.76 1.63
CA TYR A 144 -17.47 -2.80 1.44
C TYR A 144 -17.37 -1.76 2.57
N ALA A 145 -18.50 -1.28 3.06
CA ALA A 145 -18.53 -0.29 4.15
C ALA A 145 -17.90 -0.80 5.46
N GLU A 146 -17.79 -2.11 5.65
CA GLU A 146 -17.15 -2.75 6.80
C GLU A 146 -15.62 -2.85 6.63
N GLN A 147 -15.09 -2.63 5.42
CA GLN A 147 -13.67 -2.68 5.08
C GLN A 147 -12.96 -1.34 5.43
N TRP A 148 -12.92 -1.01 6.73
CA TRP A 148 -12.26 0.20 7.23
C TRP A 148 -10.81 0.33 6.77
N HIS A 149 -10.15 -0.80 6.54
CA HIS A 149 -8.75 -0.92 6.16
C HIS A 149 -8.42 -0.30 4.80
N TYR A 150 -9.42 0.04 3.98
CA TYR A 150 -9.22 0.73 2.71
C TYR A 150 -9.31 2.25 2.81
N SER A 151 -10.30 2.77 3.55
CA SER A 151 -10.68 4.19 3.48
C SER A 151 -10.55 4.95 4.80
N ASN A 152 -10.25 4.29 5.93
CA ASN A 152 -10.08 5.01 7.20
C ASN A 152 -8.96 6.06 7.05
N PRO A 153 -9.24 7.35 7.35
CA PRO A 153 -8.29 8.43 7.10
C PRO A 153 -7.03 8.37 7.95
N VAL A 154 -7.06 7.66 9.09
CA VAL A 154 -5.94 7.55 10.04
C VAL A 154 -5.12 6.28 9.81
N SER A 155 -5.79 5.18 9.48
CA SER A 155 -5.22 3.83 9.57
C SER A 155 -5.42 2.99 8.30
N GLY A 156 -6.23 3.45 7.36
CA GLY A 156 -6.49 2.74 6.11
C GLY A 156 -5.39 2.91 5.08
N ALA A 157 -5.30 1.98 4.16
CA ALA A 157 -4.30 1.95 3.08
C ALA A 157 -4.60 2.93 1.93
N ARG A 158 -5.68 3.71 1.98
CA ARG A 158 -6.12 4.69 0.95
C ARG A 158 -6.31 4.09 -0.44
N VAL A 159 -6.77 2.87 -0.48
CA VAL A 159 -6.95 2.09 -1.71
C VAL A 159 -7.94 2.73 -2.70
N PRO A 160 -9.11 3.28 -2.28
CA PRO A 160 -10.08 3.82 -3.23
C PRO A 160 -9.53 4.89 -4.17
N ALA A 161 -8.65 5.75 -3.69
CA ALA A 161 -8.03 6.79 -4.52
C ALA A 161 -6.94 6.24 -5.48
N ALA A 162 -6.44 5.03 -5.24
CA ALA A 162 -5.54 4.34 -6.16
C ALA A 162 -6.30 3.76 -7.36
N TRP A 163 -7.56 3.36 -7.18
CA TRP A 163 -8.38 2.73 -8.22
C TRP A 163 -8.69 3.66 -9.40
N ASP A 164 -8.62 4.98 -9.21
CA ASP A 164 -8.73 5.95 -10.32
C ASP A 164 -7.59 5.80 -11.35
N ARG A 165 -6.47 5.14 -10.96
CA ARG A 165 -5.29 4.96 -11.81
C ARG A 165 -5.02 3.51 -12.17
N SER A 166 -5.28 2.60 -11.25
CA SER A 166 -4.95 1.18 -11.38
C SER A 166 -5.94 0.29 -10.67
N THR A 167 -6.26 -0.83 -11.30
CA THR A 167 -7.07 -1.91 -10.71
C THR A 167 -6.29 -3.21 -10.59
N GLY A 168 -5.01 -3.21 -10.96
CA GLY A 168 -4.14 -4.38 -10.97
C GLY A 168 -4.29 -5.26 -12.22
N GLN A 169 -5.00 -4.80 -13.25
CA GLN A 169 -5.25 -5.58 -14.45
C GLN A 169 -3.93 -6.01 -15.13
N GLY A 170 -3.84 -7.28 -15.49
CA GLY A 170 -2.69 -7.87 -16.18
C GLY A 170 -1.58 -8.34 -15.26
N VAL A 171 -1.71 -8.18 -13.94
CA VAL A 171 -0.74 -8.65 -12.93
C VAL A 171 -1.24 -9.93 -12.27
N VAL A 172 -0.33 -10.86 -12.04
CA VAL A 172 -0.55 -12.11 -11.30
C VAL A 172 0.11 -12.00 -9.93
N VAL A 173 -0.64 -12.35 -8.89
CA VAL A 173 -0.14 -12.45 -7.51
C VAL A 173 -0.21 -13.91 -7.06
N ALA A 174 0.91 -14.50 -6.69
CA ALA A 174 0.89 -15.81 -6.05
C ALA A 174 0.62 -15.65 -4.55
N VAL A 175 -0.36 -16.37 -4.04
CA VAL A 175 -0.65 -16.48 -2.60
C VAL A 175 -0.17 -17.84 -2.13
N ILE A 176 0.97 -17.85 -1.45
CA ILE A 176 1.62 -19.06 -0.91
C ILE A 176 1.14 -19.22 0.53
N ASP A 177 0.20 -20.15 0.74
CA ASP A 177 -0.57 -20.24 1.97
C ASP A 177 -1.22 -21.63 2.15
N SER A 178 -2.40 -21.71 2.79
CA SER A 178 -3.19 -22.94 2.98
C SER A 178 -3.98 -23.36 1.73
N GLY A 179 -3.85 -22.66 0.61
CA GLY A 179 -4.67 -22.89 -0.59
C GLY A 179 -5.91 -22.02 -0.63
N TYR A 180 -6.96 -22.48 -1.31
CA TYR A 180 -8.22 -21.75 -1.47
C TYR A 180 -9.44 -22.62 -1.12
N LEU A 181 -10.52 -21.98 -0.74
CA LEU A 181 -11.86 -22.52 -0.61
C LEU A 181 -12.80 -21.82 -1.59
N ASP A 182 -13.86 -22.49 -1.99
CA ASP A 182 -14.85 -21.94 -2.90
C ASP A 182 -15.50 -20.68 -2.34
N ASN A 183 -15.39 -19.59 -3.10
CA ASN A 183 -16.05 -18.33 -2.82
C ASN A 183 -16.32 -17.59 -4.15
N ASN A 184 -17.60 -17.33 -4.46
CA ASN A 184 -18.04 -16.68 -5.69
C ASN A 184 -17.47 -15.27 -5.88
N ASP A 185 -17.07 -14.62 -4.80
CA ASP A 185 -16.46 -13.28 -4.79
C ASP A 185 -14.95 -13.31 -5.05
N LEU A 186 -14.35 -14.49 -5.11
CA LEU A 186 -12.92 -14.68 -5.38
C LEU A 186 -12.67 -15.54 -6.64
N GLN A 187 -13.48 -16.56 -6.87
CA GLN A 187 -13.30 -17.56 -7.92
C GLN A 187 -12.99 -16.98 -9.32
N PRO A 188 -13.65 -15.89 -9.81
CA PRO A 188 -13.34 -15.34 -11.12
C PRO A 188 -11.92 -14.79 -11.28
N ASN A 189 -11.23 -14.50 -10.16
CA ASN A 189 -9.87 -14.00 -10.15
C ASN A 189 -8.83 -15.06 -9.82
N LEU A 190 -9.24 -16.30 -9.50
CA LEU A 190 -8.30 -17.41 -9.30
C LEU A 190 -7.85 -17.97 -10.65
N LEU A 191 -6.57 -18.25 -10.75
CA LEU A 191 -5.93 -19.04 -11.78
C LEU A 191 -5.63 -20.45 -11.26
N PRO A 192 -5.33 -21.41 -12.11
CA PRO A 192 -4.88 -22.74 -11.68
C PRO A 192 -3.68 -22.61 -10.75
N GLY A 193 -3.80 -23.20 -9.56
CA GLY A 193 -2.77 -23.26 -8.54
C GLY A 193 -2.08 -24.61 -8.49
N TYR A 194 -1.38 -24.88 -7.38
CA TYR A 194 -0.70 -26.15 -7.15
C TYR A 194 -0.57 -26.43 -5.66
N ASP A 195 -0.75 -27.69 -5.24
CA ASP A 195 -0.37 -28.19 -3.92
C ASP A 195 1.09 -28.62 -3.93
N MET A 196 1.90 -27.96 -3.13
CA MET A 196 3.32 -28.26 -2.96
C MET A 196 3.62 -29.20 -1.79
N ILE A 197 2.61 -29.58 -1.00
CA ILE A 197 2.82 -30.39 0.19
C ILE A 197 3.25 -31.81 -0.22
N SER A 198 4.49 -32.14 0.02
CA SER A 198 5.07 -33.43 -0.39
C SER A 198 4.72 -34.59 0.55
N SER A 199 4.40 -34.28 1.82
CA SER A 199 4.12 -35.27 2.84
C SER A 199 2.64 -35.61 2.90
N THR A 200 2.28 -36.87 2.63
CA THR A 200 0.91 -37.38 2.74
C THR A 200 0.45 -37.67 4.18
N ARG A 201 1.30 -37.37 5.17
CA ARG A 201 1.00 -37.59 6.57
C ARG A 201 1.43 -36.41 7.41
N PRO A 202 0.72 -36.14 8.53
CA PRO A 202 1.19 -35.17 9.50
C PRO A 202 2.62 -35.44 9.94
N PHE A 203 3.36 -34.43 10.32
CA PHE A 203 4.66 -34.59 10.95
C PHE A 203 4.55 -35.39 12.24
N SER A 204 5.63 -36.06 12.65
CA SER A 204 5.62 -36.79 13.88
C SER A 204 5.28 -35.88 15.07
N ASN A 205 4.54 -36.38 16.04
CA ASN A 205 4.20 -35.62 17.25
C ASN A 205 5.42 -34.98 17.90
N LEU A 206 6.58 -35.70 17.87
CA LEU A 206 7.83 -35.15 18.39
C LEU A 206 8.32 -33.94 17.60
N GLN A 207 8.26 -33.97 16.26
CA GLN A 207 8.63 -32.85 15.42
C GLN A 207 7.72 -31.65 15.69
N CYS A 208 6.40 -31.85 15.78
CA CYS A 208 5.44 -30.80 16.11
C CYS A 208 5.74 -30.18 17.48
N ILE A 209 5.91 -31.01 18.53
CA ILE A 209 6.16 -30.52 19.87
C ILE A 209 7.51 -29.78 19.98
N LEU A 210 8.57 -30.30 19.36
CA LEU A 210 9.88 -29.65 19.34
C LEU A 210 9.85 -28.32 18.58
N GLY A 211 8.99 -28.21 17.58
CA GLY A 211 8.70 -26.95 16.85
C GLY A 211 7.74 -26.02 17.59
N GLY A 212 7.26 -26.36 18.77
CA GLY A 212 6.28 -25.57 19.51
C GLY A 212 4.85 -25.67 18.97
N LEU A 213 4.55 -26.68 18.15
CA LEU A 213 3.28 -26.91 17.48
C LEU A 213 2.51 -28.06 18.16
N ASN A 214 1.21 -28.18 17.91
CA ASN A 214 0.40 -29.26 18.41
C ASN A 214 0.68 -30.58 17.67
N PRO A 215 0.51 -31.75 18.32
CA PRO A 215 0.60 -33.03 17.65
C PRO A 215 -0.29 -33.11 16.40
N GLY A 216 0.22 -33.70 15.32
CA GLY A 216 -0.49 -33.83 14.07
C GLY A 216 -0.38 -32.60 13.14
N CYS A 217 0.58 -31.72 13.40
CA CYS A 217 0.84 -30.54 12.53
C CYS A 217 1.44 -30.93 11.17
N GLY A 218 1.20 -30.08 10.16
CA GLY A 218 1.79 -30.22 8.83
C GLY A 218 1.33 -31.48 8.06
N GLY A 219 1.87 -31.63 6.85
CA GLY A 219 1.46 -32.68 5.92
C GLY A 219 0.14 -32.37 5.21
N SER A 220 -0.10 -33.08 4.11
CA SER A 220 -1.36 -32.99 3.38
C SER A 220 -2.50 -33.62 4.18
N ASP A 221 -3.66 -33.01 4.17
CA ASP A 221 -4.89 -33.45 4.81
C ASP A 221 -5.98 -33.84 3.77
N ASP A 222 -5.66 -33.81 2.48
CA ASP A 222 -6.48 -34.31 1.37
C ASP A 222 -6.20 -35.80 1.05
N GLY A 223 -5.08 -36.35 1.54
CA GLY A 223 -4.74 -37.74 1.48
C GLY A 223 -3.74 -38.15 0.38
N ASP A 224 -3.30 -37.21 -0.42
CA ASP A 224 -2.26 -37.39 -1.43
C ASP A 224 -1.11 -36.40 -1.26
N GLY A 225 -0.20 -36.34 -2.21
CA GLY A 225 0.97 -35.47 -2.17
C GLY A 225 0.82 -34.29 -3.11
N ARG A 226 1.95 -33.84 -3.67
CA ARG A 226 1.97 -32.72 -4.63
C ARG A 226 1.10 -33.01 -5.84
N ASP A 227 0.14 -32.10 -6.12
CA ASP A 227 -0.74 -32.20 -7.28
C ASP A 227 -1.22 -30.82 -7.77
N ALA A 228 -2.10 -30.83 -8.79
CA ALA A 228 -2.63 -29.62 -9.41
C ALA A 228 -3.85 -29.02 -8.69
N ASP A 229 -4.21 -29.51 -7.52
CA ASP A 229 -5.32 -29.03 -6.71
C ASP A 229 -4.82 -28.28 -5.47
N ALA A 230 -4.86 -26.97 -5.49
CA ALA A 230 -4.51 -26.12 -4.35
C ALA A 230 -5.68 -25.88 -3.38
N PHE A 231 -6.69 -26.78 -3.36
CA PHE A 231 -7.85 -26.66 -2.48
C PHE A 231 -7.44 -26.84 -1.00
N ASP A 232 -7.98 -26.00 -0.11
CA ASP A 232 -7.72 -26.03 1.32
C ASP A 232 -8.57 -27.12 2.01
N ALA A 233 -8.13 -28.36 1.95
CA ALA A 233 -8.84 -29.49 2.57
C ALA A 233 -8.93 -29.35 4.10
N SER A 234 -8.04 -28.61 4.73
CA SER A 234 -8.09 -28.33 6.18
C SER A 234 -9.25 -27.43 6.59
N GLY A 235 -9.76 -26.64 5.66
CA GLY A 235 -10.83 -25.67 5.93
C GLY A 235 -10.40 -24.50 6.82
N ILE A 236 -9.10 -24.21 6.92
CA ILE A 236 -8.55 -23.12 7.73
C ILE A 236 -8.97 -21.76 7.16
N ALA A 237 -9.21 -21.71 5.83
CA ALA A 237 -9.62 -20.52 5.07
C ALA A 237 -8.61 -19.34 5.09
N HIS A 238 -7.40 -19.52 5.65
CA HIS A 238 -6.43 -18.45 5.78
C HIS A 238 -5.96 -17.96 4.40
N GLY A 239 -5.57 -18.86 3.50
CA GLY A 239 -5.20 -18.52 2.13
C GLY A 239 -6.32 -17.87 1.34
N THR A 240 -7.58 -18.33 1.53
CA THR A 240 -8.77 -17.71 0.93
C THR A 240 -8.96 -16.28 1.38
N HIS A 241 -8.76 -16.00 2.67
CA HIS A 241 -8.88 -14.66 3.25
C HIS A 241 -7.79 -13.72 2.72
N VAL A 242 -6.56 -14.21 2.65
CA VAL A 242 -5.40 -13.50 2.07
C VAL A 242 -5.63 -13.20 0.59
N ALA A 243 -6.06 -14.18 -0.20
CA ALA A 243 -6.34 -14.03 -1.63
C ALA A 243 -7.47 -13.02 -1.90
N GLY A 244 -8.55 -13.04 -1.10
CA GLY A 244 -9.64 -12.09 -1.20
C GLY A 244 -9.21 -10.67 -0.86
N THR A 245 -8.32 -10.48 0.12
CA THR A 245 -7.73 -9.18 0.42
C THR A 245 -6.95 -8.64 -0.79
N VAL A 246 -6.21 -9.50 -1.49
CA VAL A 246 -5.52 -9.10 -2.73
C VAL A 246 -6.52 -8.77 -3.84
N ALA A 247 -7.47 -9.67 -4.15
CA ALA A 247 -8.20 -9.62 -5.41
C ALA A 247 -9.64 -10.17 -5.36
N ALA A 248 -10.38 -9.98 -4.27
CA ALA A 248 -11.83 -10.20 -4.32
C ALA A 248 -12.44 -9.38 -5.46
N VAL A 249 -13.43 -9.96 -6.15
CA VAL A 249 -14.09 -9.31 -7.29
C VAL A 249 -14.88 -8.11 -6.78
N THR A 250 -14.61 -6.95 -7.35
CA THR A 250 -15.21 -5.69 -6.90
C THR A 250 -16.27 -5.22 -7.88
N ASN A 251 -17.31 -4.53 -7.39
CA ASN A 251 -18.45 -4.04 -8.17
C ASN A 251 -19.31 -5.17 -8.76
N ASN A 252 -19.44 -6.30 -8.10
CA ASN A 252 -20.25 -7.44 -8.50
C ASN A 252 -21.51 -7.62 -7.66
N GLN A 253 -21.79 -6.74 -6.70
CA GLN A 253 -22.91 -6.81 -5.74
C GLN A 253 -22.81 -8.03 -4.79
N ILE A 254 -21.63 -8.58 -4.58
CA ILE A 254 -21.35 -9.70 -3.67
C ILE A 254 -20.28 -9.23 -2.69
N GLY A 255 -20.42 -9.56 -1.44
CA GLY A 255 -19.41 -9.53 -0.38
C GLY A 255 -18.57 -8.25 -0.26
N VAL A 256 -17.32 -8.33 -0.67
CA VAL A 256 -16.23 -7.40 -0.35
C VAL A 256 -15.44 -6.95 -1.58
N ALA A 257 -14.62 -5.92 -1.44
CA ALA A 257 -13.70 -5.49 -2.47
C ALA A 257 -12.27 -6.04 -2.22
N GLY A 258 -11.52 -6.35 -3.29
CA GLY A 258 -10.08 -6.63 -3.24
C GLY A 258 -9.25 -5.39 -3.52
N VAL A 259 -8.01 -5.32 -2.99
CA VAL A 259 -7.08 -4.19 -3.22
C VAL A 259 -6.78 -4.02 -4.70
N ALA A 260 -6.41 -5.09 -5.38
CA ALA A 260 -6.12 -5.15 -6.82
C ALA A 260 -7.15 -6.05 -7.52
N TYR A 261 -8.41 -5.61 -7.52
CA TYR A 261 -9.57 -6.43 -7.86
C TYR A 261 -9.62 -6.95 -9.31
N ASN A 262 -8.78 -6.46 -10.21
CA ASN A 262 -8.60 -6.97 -11.56
C ASN A 262 -7.27 -7.73 -11.76
N ALA A 263 -6.45 -7.87 -10.71
CA ALA A 263 -5.33 -8.80 -10.70
C ALA A 263 -5.84 -10.24 -10.67
N LYS A 264 -4.97 -11.17 -11.03
CA LYS A 264 -5.25 -12.60 -10.89
C LYS A 264 -4.43 -13.19 -9.77
N VAL A 265 -4.95 -14.22 -9.12
CA VAL A 265 -4.31 -14.92 -8.01
C VAL A 265 -4.02 -16.34 -8.41
N VAL A 266 -2.77 -16.78 -8.25
CA VAL A 266 -2.36 -18.19 -8.29
C VAL A 266 -2.28 -18.67 -6.84
N PRO A 267 -3.20 -19.52 -6.37
CA PRO A 267 -3.10 -20.12 -5.06
C PRO A 267 -2.04 -21.22 -5.06
N VAL A 268 -1.13 -21.19 -4.08
CA VAL A 268 -0.08 -22.20 -3.91
C VAL A 268 -0.19 -22.74 -2.49
N ARG A 269 -0.63 -23.98 -2.38
CA ARG A 269 -0.83 -24.63 -1.08
C ARG A 269 0.48 -25.17 -0.58
N VAL A 270 0.92 -24.71 0.57
CA VAL A 270 2.13 -25.13 1.28
C VAL A 270 1.87 -25.38 2.76
N LEU A 271 0.72 -24.93 3.27
CA LEU A 271 0.29 -25.11 4.64
C LEU A 271 -0.85 -26.14 4.69
N GLY A 272 -0.56 -27.28 5.24
CA GLY A 272 -1.52 -28.37 5.45
C GLY A 272 -2.09 -28.34 6.86
N ASN A 273 -2.12 -29.51 7.49
CA ASN A 273 -2.79 -29.73 8.77
C ASN A 273 -2.40 -28.68 9.83
N GLN A 274 -3.39 -28.07 10.45
CA GLN A 274 -3.26 -27.00 11.44
C GLN A 274 -2.54 -25.72 10.93
N GLY A 275 -2.50 -25.48 9.61
CA GLY A 275 -1.86 -24.32 9.03
C GLY A 275 -0.33 -24.33 9.11
N ASN A 276 0.27 -25.51 9.10
CA ASN A 276 1.72 -25.68 9.18
C ASN A 276 2.26 -26.37 7.93
N GLY A 277 3.49 -26.03 7.52
CA GLY A 277 4.16 -26.61 6.37
C GLY A 277 5.67 -26.72 6.53
N GLY A 278 6.30 -27.57 5.74
CA GLY A 278 7.75 -27.71 5.67
C GLY A 278 8.41 -26.55 4.92
N SER A 279 9.60 -26.15 5.33
CA SER A 279 10.34 -25.10 4.62
C SER A 279 10.76 -25.52 3.22
N ASP A 280 10.95 -26.79 2.95
CA ASP A 280 11.21 -27.37 1.63
C ASP A 280 10.04 -27.15 0.67
N ASP A 281 8.83 -27.48 1.07
CA ASP A 281 7.60 -27.29 0.29
C ASP A 281 7.32 -25.78 0.07
N ILE A 282 7.57 -24.95 1.11
CA ILE A 282 7.43 -23.49 1.01
C ILE A 282 8.42 -22.90 -0.01
N ILE A 283 9.68 -23.31 0.02
CA ILE A 283 10.73 -22.86 -0.89
C ILE A 283 10.38 -23.28 -2.33
N ASP A 284 9.97 -24.54 -2.54
CA ASP A 284 9.55 -25.02 -3.85
C ASP A 284 8.34 -24.24 -4.38
N GLY A 285 7.37 -23.95 -3.51
CA GLY A 285 6.20 -23.11 -3.84
C GLY A 285 6.59 -21.69 -4.26
N MET A 286 7.58 -21.11 -3.57
CA MET A 286 8.11 -19.78 -3.94
C MET A 286 8.78 -19.80 -5.31
N LEU A 287 9.66 -20.75 -5.57
CA LEU A 287 10.36 -20.89 -6.85
C LEU A 287 9.38 -21.12 -8.00
N TRP A 288 8.45 -22.06 -7.84
CA TRP A 288 7.42 -22.36 -8.83
C TRP A 288 6.53 -21.14 -9.14
N SER A 289 6.17 -20.37 -8.13
CA SER A 289 5.37 -19.15 -8.29
C SER A 289 6.04 -18.13 -9.19
N ALA A 290 7.37 -18.01 -9.13
CA ALA A 290 8.17 -17.14 -9.99
C ALA A 290 8.48 -17.73 -11.39
N GLY A 291 7.93 -18.93 -11.71
CA GLY A 291 8.18 -19.62 -12.98
C GLY A 291 9.50 -20.39 -13.04
N ILE A 292 10.17 -20.55 -11.89
CA ILE A 292 11.38 -21.38 -11.79
C ILE A 292 10.97 -22.85 -11.67
N ALA A 293 11.65 -23.70 -12.44
CA ALA A 293 11.32 -25.12 -12.51
C ALA A 293 11.61 -25.84 -11.19
N VAL A 294 10.62 -26.59 -10.69
CA VAL A 294 10.76 -27.47 -9.53
C VAL A 294 10.71 -28.92 -9.99
N PRO A 295 11.68 -29.77 -9.62
CA PRO A 295 11.70 -31.17 -10.06
C PRO A 295 10.44 -31.93 -9.68
N GLY A 296 9.83 -32.63 -10.63
CA GLY A 296 8.62 -33.42 -10.42
C GLY A 296 7.31 -32.61 -10.37
N VAL A 297 7.38 -31.30 -10.55
CA VAL A 297 6.21 -30.38 -10.59
C VAL A 297 6.07 -29.82 -12.01
N PRO A 298 4.86 -29.78 -12.61
CA PRO A 298 4.64 -29.13 -13.89
C PRO A 298 5.03 -27.65 -13.85
N ALA A 299 5.48 -27.10 -14.98
CA ALA A 299 5.80 -25.68 -15.07
C ALA A 299 4.57 -24.82 -14.76
N ASN A 300 4.75 -23.74 -14.03
CA ASN A 300 3.70 -22.75 -13.79
C ASN A 300 3.36 -22.03 -15.12
N ALA A 301 2.12 -22.16 -15.56
CA ALA A 301 1.64 -21.47 -16.75
C ALA A 301 1.39 -19.96 -16.53
N ASN A 302 1.35 -19.52 -15.28
CA ASN A 302 1.03 -18.16 -14.86
C ASN A 302 2.05 -17.66 -13.83
N PRO A 303 3.33 -17.43 -14.20
CA PRO A 303 4.33 -16.90 -13.28
C PRO A 303 3.88 -15.56 -12.70
N ALA A 304 4.10 -15.37 -11.40
CA ALA A 304 3.63 -14.21 -10.68
C ALA A 304 4.65 -13.07 -10.69
N GLU A 305 4.18 -11.84 -10.87
CA GLU A 305 4.98 -10.62 -10.65
C GLU A 305 5.14 -10.30 -9.16
N VAL A 306 4.22 -10.78 -8.33
CA VAL A 306 4.22 -10.55 -6.88
C VAL A 306 3.93 -11.86 -6.16
N ILE A 307 4.74 -12.19 -5.18
CA ILE A 307 4.49 -13.31 -4.24
C ILE A 307 4.08 -12.72 -2.90
N ASN A 308 2.99 -13.22 -2.31
CA ASN A 308 2.58 -12.95 -0.94
C ASN A 308 2.85 -14.15 -0.06
N LEU A 309 3.62 -13.94 1.00
CA LEU A 309 3.90 -14.91 2.07
C LEU A 309 3.30 -14.42 3.39
N SER A 310 2.08 -14.87 3.68
CA SER A 310 1.42 -14.61 4.96
C SER A 310 1.75 -15.66 6.02
N LEU A 311 2.99 -16.12 6.03
CA LEU A 311 3.53 -17.18 6.86
C LEU A 311 4.97 -16.86 7.33
N GLY A 312 5.46 -17.62 8.28
CA GLY A 312 6.84 -17.51 8.77
C GLY A 312 7.04 -18.18 10.12
N GLY A 313 8.29 -18.17 10.59
CA GLY A 313 8.66 -18.78 11.88
C GLY A 313 9.81 -18.05 12.57
N ARG A 314 9.88 -18.19 13.88
CA ARG A 314 10.96 -17.60 14.69
C ARG A 314 12.27 -18.35 14.47
N ARG A 315 13.09 -17.84 13.58
CA ARG A 315 14.43 -18.34 13.26
C ARG A 315 15.15 -17.33 12.37
N PRO A 316 16.49 -17.39 12.23
CA PRO A 316 17.18 -16.64 11.21
C PRO A 316 16.78 -17.13 9.81
N CYS A 317 16.97 -16.26 8.79
CA CYS A 317 16.90 -16.65 7.39
C CYS A 317 17.88 -17.77 7.10
N SER A 318 17.41 -18.87 6.54
CA SER A 318 18.28 -19.98 6.17
C SER A 318 18.97 -19.72 4.83
N PRO A 319 20.14 -20.33 4.56
CA PRO A 319 20.77 -20.20 3.25
C PRO A 319 19.85 -20.60 2.09
N ALA A 320 19.10 -21.70 2.24
CA ALA A 320 18.20 -22.17 1.17
C ALA A 320 17.05 -21.17 0.89
N GLU A 321 16.53 -20.50 1.92
CA GLU A 321 15.54 -19.45 1.72
C GLU A 321 16.13 -18.21 1.06
N GLN A 322 17.34 -17.81 1.47
CA GLN A 322 18.01 -16.67 0.85
C GLN A 322 18.33 -16.94 -0.62
N ASP A 323 18.89 -18.11 -0.94
CA ASP A 323 19.19 -18.51 -2.31
C ASP A 323 17.92 -18.48 -3.18
N ALA A 324 16.80 -19.04 -2.68
CA ALA A 324 15.52 -19.01 -3.40
C ALA A 324 15.01 -17.58 -3.61
N ILE A 325 15.09 -16.71 -2.60
CA ILE A 325 14.67 -15.30 -2.73
C ILE A 325 15.56 -14.56 -3.73
N ASP A 326 16.85 -14.82 -3.75
CA ASP A 326 17.78 -14.21 -4.69
C ASP A 326 17.45 -14.66 -6.13
N ASP A 327 17.20 -15.95 -6.37
CA ASP A 327 16.77 -16.48 -7.66
C ASP A 327 15.42 -15.87 -8.11
N ILE A 328 14.44 -15.79 -7.22
CA ILE A 328 13.11 -15.20 -7.49
C ILE A 328 13.23 -13.72 -7.85
N THR A 329 13.99 -12.97 -7.09
CA THR A 329 14.15 -11.53 -7.36
C THR A 329 14.94 -11.26 -8.63
N ALA A 330 15.82 -12.19 -9.04
CA ALA A 330 16.51 -12.13 -10.32
C ALA A 330 15.57 -12.30 -11.53
N THR A 331 14.42 -12.97 -11.38
CA THR A 331 13.37 -13.01 -12.44
C THR A 331 12.60 -11.69 -12.55
N GLY A 332 12.71 -10.81 -11.57
CA GLY A 332 11.91 -9.58 -11.45
C GLY A 332 10.68 -9.74 -10.55
N THR A 333 10.42 -10.92 -10.01
CA THR A 333 9.30 -11.17 -9.09
C THR A 333 9.56 -10.54 -7.72
N LEU A 334 8.56 -9.90 -7.16
CA LEU A 334 8.61 -9.20 -5.88
C LEU A 334 8.06 -10.08 -4.75
N VAL A 335 8.75 -10.13 -3.62
CA VAL A 335 8.36 -10.99 -2.48
C VAL A 335 7.90 -10.12 -1.31
N VAL A 336 6.61 -10.23 -0.94
CA VAL A 336 5.99 -9.54 0.19
C VAL A 336 5.74 -10.53 1.31
N VAL A 337 6.19 -10.21 2.52
CA VAL A 337 6.22 -11.14 3.64
C VAL A 337 5.63 -10.51 4.89
N ALA A 338 4.76 -11.22 5.59
CA ALA A 338 4.26 -10.87 6.91
C ALA A 338 5.40 -10.90 7.94
N ALA A 339 5.51 -9.85 8.78
CA ALA A 339 6.59 -9.73 9.75
C ALA A 339 6.50 -10.72 10.92
N GLY A 340 5.31 -11.30 11.15
CA GLY A 340 5.02 -12.21 12.26
C GLY A 340 4.24 -11.55 13.41
N ASN A 341 3.66 -12.38 14.26
CA ASN A 341 2.63 -12.02 15.26
C ASN A 341 3.06 -12.26 16.71
N SER A 342 4.35 -12.15 17.02
CA SER A 342 4.90 -12.50 18.33
C SER A 342 5.31 -11.29 19.16
N ASN A 343 5.09 -10.04 18.65
CA ASN A 343 5.54 -8.81 19.28
C ASN A 343 7.05 -8.82 19.61
N LEU A 344 7.86 -9.32 18.67
CA LEU A 344 9.32 -9.42 18.75
C LEU A 344 9.98 -8.64 17.59
N ASP A 345 11.30 -8.50 17.65
CA ASP A 345 12.04 -7.90 16.55
C ASP A 345 11.97 -8.81 15.32
N VAL A 346 11.66 -8.22 14.15
CA VAL A 346 11.51 -8.95 12.88
C VAL A 346 12.79 -9.66 12.45
N SER A 347 13.96 -9.23 12.93
CA SER A 347 15.23 -9.90 12.68
C SER A 347 15.28 -11.37 13.18
N GLU A 348 14.35 -11.74 14.06
CA GLU A 348 14.22 -13.10 14.57
C GLU A 348 13.25 -13.97 13.73
N PHE A 349 12.61 -13.45 12.66
CA PHE A 349 11.53 -14.15 11.96
C PHE A 349 11.82 -14.32 10.46
N ALA A 350 12.03 -15.54 10.00
CA ALA A 350 12.14 -15.89 8.60
C ALA A 350 10.74 -16.22 8.00
N PRO A 351 10.54 -15.91 6.71
CA PRO A 351 11.47 -15.28 5.75
C PRO A 351 11.48 -13.75 5.76
N ALA A 352 10.76 -13.09 6.69
CA ALA A 352 10.70 -11.63 6.77
C ALA A 352 12.07 -10.95 7.04
N ASN A 353 13.00 -11.66 7.65
CA ASN A 353 14.38 -11.22 7.92
C ASN A 353 15.39 -11.58 6.81
N CYS A 354 14.94 -12.18 5.71
CA CYS A 354 15.78 -12.43 4.54
C CYS A 354 16.00 -11.13 3.74
N ASN A 355 17.11 -11.04 3.02
CA ASN A 355 17.33 -9.95 2.08
C ASN A 355 16.41 -10.09 0.87
N GLY A 356 16.11 -8.99 0.18
CA GLY A 356 15.32 -9.03 -1.05
C GLY A 356 13.80 -9.00 -0.84
N VAL A 357 13.26 -9.27 0.36
CA VAL A 357 11.83 -9.27 0.65
C VAL A 357 11.32 -7.89 1.09
N ILE A 358 10.00 -7.67 1.00
CA ILE A 358 9.28 -6.53 1.56
C ILE A 358 8.58 -7.02 2.84
N ALA A 359 9.18 -6.78 4.01
CA ALA A 359 8.64 -7.18 5.30
C ALA A 359 7.55 -6.19 5.77
N VAL A 360 6.37 -6.70 6.14
CA VAL A 360 5.17 -5.93 6.43
C VAL A 360 4.72 -6.10 7.88
N ALA A 361 4.70 -5.01 8.63
CA ALA A 361 4.10 -4.94 9.97
C ALA A 361 2.59 -4.62 9.89
N ALA A 362 1.87 -4.88 10.98
CA ALA A 362 0.43 -4.63 11.07
C ALA A 362 0.10 -3.42 11.92
N ASN A 363 -0.89 -2.60 11.48
CA ASN A 363 -1.54 -1.59 12.31
C ASN A 363 -2.97 -1.97 12.67
N ASP A 364 -3.44 -1.41 13.82
CA ASP A 364 -4.81 -1.47 14.28
C ASP A 364 -5.69 -0.40 13.59
N GLN A 365 -7.00 -0.44 13.83
CA GLN A 365 -7.95 0.56 13.31
C GLN A 365 -7.70 1.98 13.85
N GLY A 366 -6.94 2.14 14.92
CA GLY A 366 -6.55 3.43 15.49
C GLY A 366 -5.24 3.99 14.91
N GLY A 367 -4.61 3.32 13.94
CA GLY A 367 -3.34 3.75 13.33
C GLY A 367 -2.12 3.52 14.22
N ARG A 368 -2.20 2.59 15.16
CA ARG A 368 -1.09 2.17 16.02
C ARG A 368 -0.57 0.82 15.53
N ARG A 369 0.69 0.50 15.81
CA ARG A 369 1.18 -0.86 15.63
C ARG A 369 0.27 -1.83 16.40
N ALA A 370 -0.26 -2.82 15.72
CA ALA A 370 -1.07 -3.86 16.37
C ALA A 370 -0.25 -4.56 17.45
N PHE A 371 -0.87 -4.86 18.59
CA PHE A 371 -0.15 -5.35 19.77
C PHE A 371 0.67 -6.61 19.53
N TYR A 372 0.22 -7.46 18.62
CA TYR A 372 0.88 -8.71 18.23
C TYR A 372 2.00 -8.50 17.20
N SER A 373 1.95 -7.42 16.42
CA SER A 373 2.82 -7.24 15.25
C SER A 373 4.29 -7.21 15.66
N ASN A 374 5.11 -7.99 14.97
CA ASN A 374 6.54 -7.85 15.02
C ASN A 374 6.95 -6.45 14.51
N TYR A 375 8.15 -5.99 14.93
CA TYR A 375 8.63 -4.63 14.76
C TYR A 375 10.14 -4.62 14.46
N GLY A 376 10.73 -3.47 14.33
CA GLY A 376 12.19 -3.33 14.19
C GLY A 376 12.64 -2.68 12.89
N ALA A 377 13.96 -2.54 12.76
CA ALA A 377 14.58 -1.86 11.62
C ALA A 377 14.39 -2.60 10.28
N GLY A 378 14.09 -3.91 10.31
CA GLY A 378 13.82 -4.73 9.13
C GLY A 378 12.41 -4.54 8.55
N ILE A 379 11.52 -3.77 9.20
CA ILE A 379 10.19 -3.48 8.66
C ILE A 379 10.31 -2.46 7.51
N HIS A 380 9.79 -2.83 6.34
CA HIS A 380 9.83 -1.98 5.14
C HIS A 380 8.59 -1.07 5.03
N ILE A 381 7.44 -1.54 5.54
CA ILE A 381 6.16 -0.80 5.54
C ILE A 381 5.22 -1.41 6.56
N THR A 382 4.26 -0.63 7.03
CA THR A 382 3.12 -1.09 7.84
C THR A 382 1.85 -1.04 7.00
N ALA A 383 0.94 -1.99 7.22
CA ALA A 383 -0.36 -2.01 6.55
C ALA A 383 -1.47 -2.48 7.52
N PRO A 384 -2.76 -2.26 7.20
CA PRO A 384 -3.86 -2.70 8.04
C PRO A 384 -3.85 -4.21 8.28
N GLY A 385 -3.63 -4.62 9.53
CA GLY A 385 -3.74 -6.01 9.95
C GLY A 385 -4.88 -6.24 10.95
N GLY A 386 -5.39 -5.15 11.53
CA GLY A 386 -6.50 -5.14 12.47
C GLY A 386 -6.19 -5.75 13.83
N GLU A 387 -7.15 -5.67 14.73
CA GLU A 387 -7.15 -6.34 16.03
C GLU A 387 -8.55 -6.84 16.34
N THR A 388 -8.82 -8.14 16.19
CA THR A 388 -10.14 -8.73 16.51
C THR A 388 -10.36 -8.91 18.02
N TRP A 389 -9.31 -8.74 18.81
CA TRP A 389 -9.33 -8.80 20.27
C TRP A 389 -8.19 -7.95 20.83
N SER A 390 -8.33 -7.47 22.05
CA SER A 390 -7.30 -6.66 22.70
C SER A 390 -6.86 -7.26 24.01
N CYS A 391 -5.55 -7.17 24.28
CA CYS A 391 -4.93 -7.52 25.57
C CYS A 391 -4.85 -6.33 26.53
N ARG A 392 -5.67 -5.28 26.39
CA ARG A 392 -5.56 -4.11 27.24
C ARG A 392 -6.23 -4.37 28.59
N ALA A 393 -5.45 -4.23 29.66
CA ALA A 393 -5.97 -4.07 31.00
C ALA A 393 -6.96 -2.90 31.06
N SER A 394 -8.07 -3.08 31.76
CA SER A 394 -9.04 -2.03 32.01
C SER A 394 -8.37 -0.84 32.69
N VAL A 395 -8.53 0.34 32.08
CA VAL A 395 -8.30 1.67 32.65
C VAL A 395 -6.95 1.92 33.33
N GLY A 396 -6.01 2.51 32.62
CA GLY A 396 -4.93 3.32 33.20
C GLY A 396 -3.54 2.71 33.30
N GLU A 397 -3.33 1.45 33.05
CA GLU A 397 -1.99 0.85 33.05
C GLU A 397 -1.58 0.39 31.64
N PHE A 398 -0.60 1.08 31.08
CA PHE A 398 0.26 0.54 30.04
C PHE A 398 1.09 -0.59 30.65
N LEU A 399 0.62 -1.82 30.60
CA LEU A 399 1.51 -2.95 30.80
C LEU A 399 2.48 -3.00 29.61
N PRO A 400 3.79 -3.17 29.87
CA PRO A 400 4.74 -3.32 28.78
C PRO A 400 4.34 -4.51 27.92
N LEU A 401 4.31 -4.29 26.62
CA LEU A 401 3.93 -5.15 25.52
C LEU A 401 4.78 -6.44 25.39
N ALA A 402 4.81 -7.28 26.39
CA ALA A 402 5.73 -8.42 26.46
C ALA A 402 5.07 -9.79 26.42
N THR A 403 3.76 -9.90 26.13
CA THR A 403 3.12 -11.21 26.18
C THR A 403 2.40 -11.55 24.88
N PRO A 404 2.86 -12.61 24.17
CA PRO A 404 2.14 -13.11 22.99
C PRO A 404 0.74 -13.60 23.36
N PRO A 405 -0.19 -13.67 22.38
CA PRO A 405 -1.58 -14.06 22.59
C PRO A 405 -1.76 -15.44 23.26
N ASN A 406 -0.77 -16.30 23.19
CA ASN A 406 -0.75 -17.61 23.87
C ASN A 406 -0.11 -17.57 25.24
N SER A 407 0.28 -16.39 25.76
CA SER A 407 0.78 -16.35 27.13
C SER A 407 -0.39 -16.33 28.11
N THR A 408 -0.24 -17.09 29.18
CA THR A 408 -1.22 -17.20 30.28
C THR A 408 -1.53 -15.87 30.98
N ASN A 409 -0.86 -14.79 30.62
CA ASN A 409 -0.99 -13.45 31.20
C ASN A 409 -1.79 -12.46 30.36
N CYS A 410 -2.21 -12.84 29.15
CA CYS A 410 -3.07 -12.03 28.29
C CYS A 410 -4.42 -12.74 28.12
N ALA A 411 -5.27 -12.66 29.14
CA ALA A 411 -6.68 -13.05 28.95
C ALA A 411 -7.30 -12.05 27.97
N PRO A 412 -7.95 -12.49 26.87
CA PRO A 412 -8.65 -11.61 25.96
C PRO A 412 -9.75 -10.89 26.73
N THR A 413 -9.55 -9.63 27.01
CA THR A 413 -10.48 -8.85 27.85
C THR A 413 -11.66 -8.34 27.06
N ARG A 414 -11.57 -8.33 25.72
CA ARG A 414 -12.65 -7.85 24.83
C ARG A 414 -12.43 -8.35 23.40
N GLN A 415 -13.49 -8.89 22.79
CA GLN A 415 -13.53 -9.20 21.37
C GLN A 415 -14.08 -8.02 20.58
N HIS A 416 -13.42 -7.69 19.45
CA HIS A 416 -13.80 -6.64 18.53
C HIS A 416 -13.71 -7.15 17.08
N PRO A 417 -14.55 -8.12 16.66
CA PRO A 417 -14.42 -8.72 15.34
C PRO A 417 -14.33 -7.68 14.22
N ALA A 418 -15.18 -6.67 14.23
CA ALA A 418 -15.23 -5.61 13.22
C ALA A 418 -13.98 -4.70 13.17
N GLN A 419 -13.02 -4.84 14.09
CA GLN A 419 -11.72 -4.16 14.00
C GLN A 419 -10.66 -5.02 13.29
N GLY A 420 -11.00 -6.24 12.89
CA GLY A 420 -10.21 -7.06 11.98
C GLY A 420 -10.28 -6.58 10.54
N VAL A 421 -9.59 -7.28 9.68
CA VAL A 421 -9.67 -7.15 8.23
C VAL A 421 -10.75 -8.10 7.72
N LEU A 422 -11.74 -7.58 7.00
CA LEU A 422 -12.81 -8.35 6.41
C LEU A 422 -12.42 -8.84 5.01
N SER A 423 -12.54 -10.15 4.77
CA SER A 423 -12.25 -10.75 3.46
C SER A 423 -13.06 -12.03 3.24
N THR A 424 -12.84 -12.67 2.09
CA THR A 424 -13.47 -13.94 1.71
C THR A 424 -12.99 -15.11 2.56
N VAL A 425 -13.89 -16.03 2.87
CA VAL A 425 -13.59 -17.35 3.45
C VAL A 425 -14.41 -18.42 2.71
N GLY A 426 -14.32 -19.69 3.12
CA GLY A 426 -15.05 -20.77 2.43
C GLY A 426 -16.57 -20.62 2.44
N ASN A 427 -17.24 -21.42 1.59
CA ASN A 427 -18.70 -21.51 1.52
C ASN A 427 -19.42 -20.18 1.21
N ASN A 428 -18.82 -19.34 0.38
CA ASN A 428 -19.33 -18.00 0.05
C ASN A 428 -19.53 -17.08 1.28
N ALA A 429 -18.81 -17.33 2.35
CA ALA A 429 -18.82 -16.52 3.55
C ALA A 429 -17.69 -15.47 3.56
N PHE A 430 -17.80 -14.55 4.50
CA PHE A 430 -16.85 -13.45 4.71
C PHE A 430 -16.62 -13.31 6.21
N ASP A 431 -15.37 -13.17 6.63
CA ASP A 431 -15.06 -13.09 8.05
C ASP A 431 -13.94 -12.09 8.33
N PHE A 432 -13.85 -11.68 9.59
CA PHE A 432 -12.84 -10.78 10.10
C PHE A 432 -11.67 -11.58 10.68
N MET A 433 -10.48 -11.35 10.16
CA MET A 433 -9.24 -11.88 10.72
C MET A 433 -8.29 -10.75 11.11
N SER A 434 -7.31 -11.04 11.98
CA SER A 434 -6.26 -10.09 12.35
C SER A 434 -4.90 -10.75 12.38
N GLY A 435 -3.88 -10.03 11.90
CA GLY A 435 -2.51 -10.52 11.82
C GLY A 435 -1.66 -9.73 10.83
N THR A 436 -0.35 -9.86 10.91
CA THR A 436 0.54 -9.43 9.82
C THR A 436 0.25 -10.20 8.52
N SER A 437 -0.38 -11.37 8.63
CA SER A 437 -0.92 -12.15 7.53
C SER A 437 -2.01 -11.43 6.73
N MET A 438 -2.77 -10.52 7.36
CA MET A 438 -3.78 -9.68 6.72
C MET A 438 -3.17 -8.36 6.25
N ALA A 439 -2.08 -7.90 6.85
CA ALA A 439 -1.35 -6.72 6.42
C ALA A 439 -0.55 -6.95 5.12
N ALA A 440 0.12 -8.10 5.00
CA ALA A 440 0.93 -8.44 3.83
C ALA A 440 0.14 -8.40 2.51
N PRO A 441 -1.06 -8.99 2.38
CA PRO A 441 -1.83 -8.95 1.13
C PRO A 441 -2.31 -7.56 0.74
N HIS A 442 -2.47 -6.61 1.68
CA HIS A 442 -2.69 -5.21 1.31
C HIS A 442 -1.49 -4.66 0.54
N VAL A 443 -0.28 -4.94 1.03
CA VAL A 443 0.95 -4.49 0.36
C VAL A 443 1.13 -5.21 -0.97
N ALA A 444 0.90 -6.52 -1.03
CA ALA A 444 0.98 -7.30 -2.28
C ALA A 444 0.00 -6.77 -3.34
N GLY A 445 -1.24 -6.46 -2.93
CA GLY A 445 -2.23 -5.83 -3.80
C GLY A 445 -1.81 -4.43 -4.26
N VAL A 446 -1.29 -3.58 -3.37
CA VAL A 446 -0.77 -2.25 -3.76
C VAL A 446 0.41 -2.37 -4.71
N VAL A 447 1.33 -3.32 -4.49
CA VAL A 447 2.44 -3.60 -5.40
C VAL A 447 1.92 -4.07 -6.76
N ALA A 448 0.87 -4.89 -6.78
CA ALA A 448 0.21 -5.27 -8.04
C ALA A 448 -0.43 -4.07 -8.76
N LEU A 449 -1.07 -3.15 -8.02
CA LEU A 449 -1.56 -1.90 -8.59
C LEU A 449 -0.42 -1.05 -9.19
N MET A 450 0.73 -0.98 -8.50
CA MET A 450 1.92 -0.25 -8.97
C MET A 450 2.49 -0.86 -10.24
N GLN A 451 2.67 -2.19 -10.29
CA GLN A 451 3.21 -2.90 -11.46
C GLN A 451 2.30 -2.76 -12.69
N ALA A 452 0.98 -2.77 -12.48
CA ALA A 452 0.01 -2.63 -13.57
C ALA A 452 0.08 -1.27 -14.31
N VAL A 453 0.55 -0.22 -13.67
CA VAL A 453 0.65 1.13 -14.27
C VAL A 453 2.07 1.56 -14.54
N ALA A 454 3.06 0.84 -14.07
CA ALA A 454 4.45 1.19 -14.26
C ALA A 454 4.85 1.06 -15.74
N PRO A 455 5.42 2.09 -16.37
CA PRO A 455 5.87 2.02 -17.77
C PRO A 455 6.93 0.93 -17.99
N VAL A 456 7.68 0.61 -16.94
CA VAL A 456 8.64 -0.50 -16.86
C VAL A 456 8.45 -1.14 -15.49
N PRO A 457 8.41 -2.47 -15.39
CA PRO A 457 8.28 -3.17 -14.12
C PRO A 457 9.29 -2.64 -13.08
N LYS A 458 8.80 -2.31 -11.89
CA LYS A 458 9.65 -1.77 -10.81
C LYS A 458 10.35 -2.93 -10.09
N THR A 459 11.62 -2.74 -9.81
CA THR A 459 12.41 -3.68 -8.99
C THR A 459 12.03 -3.59 -7.51
N THR A 460 12.42 -4.59 -6.71
CA THR A 460 12.22 -4.59 -5.25
C THR A 460 12.75 -3.32 -4.58
N SER A 461 13.93 -2.86 -4.97
CA SER A 461 14.52 -1.64 -4.41
C SER A 461 13.69 -0.40 -4.75
N GLN A 462 13.23 -0.27 -5.99
CA GLN A 462 12.38 0.85 -6.42
C GLN A 462 11.04 0.85 -5.70
N VAL A 463 10.41 -0.33 -5.54
CA VAL A 463 9.15 -0.46 -4.79
C VAL A 463 9.36 -0.07 -3.33
N LYS A 464 10.39 -0.58 -2.65
CA LYS A 464 10.72 -0.19 -1.27
C LYS A 464 10.93 1.32 -1.13
N ASP A 465 11.60 1.93 -2.08
CA ASP A 465 11.84 3.38 -2.09
C ASP A 465 10.56 4.18 -2.29
N ILE A 466 9.67 3.75 -3.18
CA ILE A 466 8.35 4.37 -3.37
C ILE A 466 7.55 4.23 -2.09
N LEU A 467 7.39 3.03 -1.55
CA LEU A 467 6.65 2.78 -0.31
C LEU A 467 7.18 3.64 0.84
N ARG A 468 8.51 3.76 0.97
CA ARG A 468 9.15 4.59 2.00
C ARG A 468 8.82 6.08 1.89
N ARG A 469 8.80 6.62 0.65
CA ARG A 469 8.54 8.05 0.41
C ARG A 469 7.07 8.41 0.52
N THR A 470 6.21 7.48 0.20
CA THR A 470 4.75 7.71 0.13
C THR A 470 4.01 7.30 1.39
N ALA A 471 4.65 6.56 2.30
CA ALA A 471 4.04 6.09 3.53
C ALA A 471 3.43 7.23 4.37
N HIS A 472 2.29 6.95 4.98
CA HIS A 472 1.67 7.82 5.96
C HIS A 472 2.33 7.61 7.33
N PRO A 473 3.02 8.62 7.89
CA PRO A 473 3.80 8.42 9.11
C PRO A 473 2.97 8.00 10.31
N ILE A 474 3.48 7.05 11.10
CA ILE A 474 2.94 6.69 12.42
C ILE A 474 3.72 7.46 13.48
N ALA A 475 3.01 8.11 14.41
CA ALA A 475 3.68 8.76 15.54
C ALA A 475 4.50 7.74 16.36
N ALA A 476 5.72 8.10 16.76
CA ALA A 476 6.64 7.20 17.46
C ALA A 476 6.01 6.55 18.72
N ALA A 477 5.15 7.29 19.44
CA ALA A 477 4.41 6.77 20.59
C ALA A 477 3.43 5.64 20.23
N ASN A 478 2.96 5.60 18.98
CA ASN A 478 2.03 4.60 18.47
C ASN A 478 2.75 3.40 17.83
N CYS A 479 4.08 3.46 17.75
CA CYS A 479 4.92 2.43 17.15
C CYS A 479 6.19 2.17 17.98
N PRO A 480 6.06 1.66 19.20
CA PRO A 480 7.24 1.29 19.99
C PRO A 480 8.00 0.16 19.27
N GLY A 481 9.32 0.31 19.16
CA GLY A 481 10.21 -0.64 18.51
C GLY A 481 10.44 -0.42 17.00
N GLY A 482 9.62 0.39 16.33
CA GLY A 482 9.75 0.71 14.90
C GLY A 482 8.77 -0.06 14.01
N CYS A 483 8.12 0.66 13.07
CA CYS A 483 7.15 0.13 12.11
C CYS A 483 7.54 0.51 10.66
N GLY A 484 8.81 0.66 10.39
CA GLY A 484 9.24 1.21 9.10
C GLY A 484 8.83 2.69 8.94
N PRO A 485 8.61 3.15 7.71
CA PRO A 485 8.31 4.56 7.42
C PRO A 485 6.90 5.00 7.83
N GLY A 486 5.96 4.06 7.98
CA GLY A 486 4.56 4.33 8.30
C GLY A 486 3.58 3.36 7.65
N ILE A 487 2.30 3.76 7.59
CA ILE A 487 1.23 2.99 6.95
C ILE A 487 1.28 3.23 5.44
N ILE A 488 1.06 2.19 4.67
CA ILE A 488 1.03 2.24 3.21
C ILE A 488 -0.04 3.24 2.71
N ASP A 489 0.33 4.05 1.73
CA ASP A 489 -0.58 4.92 0.98
C ASP A 489 -0.64 4.44 -0.47
N ALA A 490 -1.69 3.69 -0.79
CA ALA A 490 -1.87 3.10 -2.12
C ALA A 490 -1.98 4.17 -3.22
N ALA A 491 -2.68 5.27 -2.93
CA ALA A 491 -2.90 6.34 -3.91
C ALA A 491 -1.58 7.00 -4.32
N GLU A 492 -0.75 7.36 -3.35
CA GLU A 492 0.54 7.99 -3.61
C GLU A 492 1.56 7.00 -4.19
N ALA A 493 1.56 5.74 -3.72
CA ALA A 493 2.46 4.71 -4.24
C ALA A 493 2.17 4.42 -5.73
N VAL A 494 0.91 4.26 -6.11
CA VAL A 494 0.49 4.04 -7.50
C VAL A 494 0.78 5.27 -8.35
N ARG A 495 0.54 6.48 -7.84
CA ARG A 495 0.87 7.73 -8.53
C ARG A 495 2.38 7.85 -8.83
N GLU A 496 3.23 7.50 -7.87
CA GLU A 496 4.69 7.52 -8.10
C GLU A 496 5.16 6.41 -9.03
N ALA A 497 4.54 5.24 -8.99
CA ALA A 497 4.89 4.12 -9.85
C ALA A 497 4.57 4.39 -11.33
N SER A 498 3.54 5.21 -11.62
CA SER A 498 3.15 5.58 -12.99
C SER A 498 4.08 6.61 -13.65
N ASN A 499 5.02 7.16 -12.92
CA ASN A 499 6.06 8.07 -13.42
C ASN A 499 7.37 7.29 -13.64
#